data_2be86182ca40f04be81bae073795f8e5
#
_entry.id   2be86182ca40f04be81bae073795f8e5
#
_cell.length_a   1.000
_cell.length_b   1.000
_cell.length_c   1.000
_cell.angle_alpha   90.00
_cell.angle_beta   90.00
_cell.angle_gamma   90.00
#
_symmetry.space_group_name_H-M   'P 1'
#
loop_
_entity.id
_entity.type
_entity.pdbx_description
1 polymer ?
#
loop_
_entity_poly.entity_id
_entity_poly.type
_entity_poly.pdbx_seq_one_letter_code
_entity_poly.pdbx_strand_id
1 'polypeptide(L)'
;MRGARTLPFDTIYVGTTSTNSLTAELARNIRVGTSTKVVPDRNGAAAVLEISNEARDREILSLNAQGRAREYTLRYRLSFKVHDGKGHDFIPLTEIAVQRDISYNESEVLAKESEEALLYRDMQTDLVQQILRRLAAAKPDATQS
;
A
#
# COMPACT_ATOMS: atom_id res chain seq x y z
N MET A 1 24.70 -2.51 -2.18
CA MET A 1 23.60 -3.24 -2.00
C MET A 1 22.47 -2.88 -2.89
N ARG A 2 22.20 -3.77 -3.64
CA ARG A 2 21.25 -3.54 -4.54
C ARG A 2 19.92 -3.68 -3.96
N GLY A 3 18.95 -2.95 -4.31
CA GLY A 3 17.63 -3.03 -3.79
C GLY A 3 17.37 -2.26 -2.53
N ALA A 4 18.41 -1.79 -1.85
CA ALA A 4 18.19 -1.00 -0.66
C ALA A 4 17.79 0.42 -1.05
N ARG A 5 16.90 1.02 -0.27
CA ARG A 5 16.48 2.39 -0.47
C ARG A 5 16.98 3.22 0.68
N THR A 6 17.22 4.49 0.40
CA THR A 6 17.58 5.44 1.44
C THR A 6 16.40 6.36 1.66
N LEU A 7 15.87 6.34 2.87
CA LEU A 7 14.79 7.24 3.24
C LEU A 7 15.36 8.43 3.99
N PRO A 8 14.74 9.59 3.86
CA PRO A 8 15.26 10.81 4.50
C PRO A 8 14.96 10.90 5.99
N PHE A 9 14.42 9.84 6.59
CA PHE A 9 14.06 9.84 8.01
C PHE A 9 14.87 8.82 8.76
N ASP A 10 15.35 9.17 9.95
CA ASP A 10 16.05 8.21 10.79
C ASP A 10 15.10 7.21 11.41
N THR A 11 13.93 7.66 11.80
CA THR A 11 12.93 6.80 12.41
C THR A 11 11.58 7.07 11.79
N ILE A 12 10.73 6.07 11.80
CA ILE A 12 9.39 6.20 11.25
C ILE A 12 8.43 5.34 12.07
N TYR A 13 7.26 5.88 12.31
CA TYR A 13 6.15 5.15 12.90
C TYR A 13 5.16 4.86 11.79
N VAL A 14 4.73 3.61 11.68
CA VAL A 14 3.77 3.20 10.66
C VAL A 14 2.47 2.86 11.35
N GLY A 15 1.43 3.66 11.10
CA GLY A 15 0.14 3.48 11.75
C GLY A 15 -0.97 3.29 10.75
N THR A 16 -2.04 2.68 11.20
CA THR A 16 -3.21 2.45 10.37
C THR A 16 -4.44 2.48 11.25
N THR A 17 -5.58 2.73 10.63
CA THR A 17 -6.85 2.71 11.34
C THR A 17 -7.32 1.28 11.58
N SER A 18 -6.71 0.31 10.95
CA SER A 18 -7.05 -1.09 11.17
C SER A 18 -5.82 -1.95 10.99
N THR A 19 -5.79 -3.07 11.72
CA THR A 19 -4.69 -4.01 11.61
C THR A 19 -4.85 -4.77 10.30
N ASN A 20 -3.78 -4.81 9.51
CA ASN A 20 -3.84 -5.52 8.26
C ASN A 20 -2.43 -5.92 7.81
N SER A 21 -2.40 -6.76 6.80
CA SER A 21 -1.13 -7.29 6.32
C SER A 21 -0.33 -6.28 5.52
N LEU A 22 -1.00 -5.29 4.93
CA LEU A 22 -0.28 -4.29 4.16
C LEU A 22 0.65 -3.47 5.06
N THR A 23 0.14 -3.05 6.22
CA THR A 23 0.95 -2.29 7.17
C THR A 23 2.14 -3.12 7.65
N ALA A 24 1.93 -4.39 7.91
CA ALA A 24 3.00 -5.27 8.36
C ALA A 24 4.04 -5.45 7.26
N GLU A 25 3.60 -5.61 6.03
CA GLU A 25 4.53 -5.76 4.92
C GLU A 25 5.34 -4.49 4.71
N LEU A 26 4.69 -3.34 4.78
CA LEU A 26 5.37 -2.06 4.63
C LEU A 26 6.44 -1.89 5.71
N ALA A 27 6.09 -2.15 6.96
CA ALA A 27 7.03 -2.01 8.05
C ALA A 27 8.23 -2.94 7.88
N ARG A 28 7.97 -4.17 7.45
CA ARG A 28 9.03 -5.14 7.24
C ARG A 28 9.96 -4.67 6.13
N ASN A 29 9.40 -4.16 5.03
CA ASN A 29 10.23 -3.68 3.94
C ASN A 29 11.09 -2.49 4.34
N ILE A 30 10.56 -1.62 5.19
CA ILE A 30 11.36 -0.50 5.68
C ILE A 30 12.51 -1.02 6.53
N ARG A 31 12.22 -1.96 7.44
CA ARG A 31 13.27 -2.49 8.31
C ARG A 31 14.38 -3.21 7.56
N VAL A 32 13.99 -3.98 6.56
CA VAL A 32 14.94 -4.83 5.85
C VAL A 32 15.62 -4.08 4.72
N GLY A 33 14.90 -3.23 4.04
CA GLY A 33 15.39 -2.61 2.82
C GLY A 33 15.96 -1.21 2.98
N THR A 34 15.91 -0.65 4.19
CA THR A 34 16.43 0.70 4.41
C THR A 34 17.15 0.76 5.75
N SER A 35 17.84 1.88 6.00
CA SER A 35 18.47 2.11 7.29
C SER A 35 17.53 2.79 8.28
N THR A 36 16.34 3.15 7.85
CA THR A 36 15.35 3.79 8.72
C THR A 36 14.84 2.78 9.73
N LYS A 37 14.72 3.21 10.98
CA LYS A 37 14.21 2.35 12.04
C LYS A 37 12.71 2.54 12.20
N VAL A 38 11.99 1.43 12.21
CA VAL A 38 10.56 1.45 12.48
C VAL A 38 10.37 1.39 13.98
N VAL A 39 9.75 2.43 14.54
CA VAL A 39 9.59 2.53 15.99
C VAL A 39 8.15 2.21 16.37
N PRO A 40 7.94 1.71 17.59
CA PRO A 40 6.59 1.27 18.00
C PRO A 40 5.70 2.39 18.49
N ASP A 41 6.23 3.60 18.64
CA ASP A 41 5.48 4.72 19.21
C ASP A 41 5.67 5.93 18.31
N ARG A 42 4.59 6.65 18.06
CA ARG A 42 4.68 7.83 17.22
C ARG A 42 5.40 8.98 17.90
N ASN A 43 5.43 8.96 19.23
CA ASN A 43 6.13 9.99 19.96
C ASN A 43 7.61 9.89 19.72
N GLY A 44 8.22 10.97 19.24
CA GLY A 44 9.65 10.98 18.98
C GLY A 44 10.05 10.42 17.64
N ALA A 45 9.11 9.90 16.85
CA ALA A 45 9.44 9.45 15.51
C ALA A 45 9.69 10.65 14.62
N ALA A 46 10.72 10.56 13.78
CA ALA A 46 11.01 11.64 12.84
C ALA A 46 9.90 11.77 11.82
N ALA A 47 9.27 10.66 11.46
CA ALA A 47 8.16 10.66 10.51
C ALA A 47 7.05 9.75 11.03
N VAL A 48 5.82 10.15 10.80
CA VAL A 48 4.64 9.37 11.13
C VAL A 48 3.89 9.11 9.83
N LEU A 49 3.79 7.85 9.46
CA LEU A 49 3.07 7.44 8.26
C LEU A 49 1.74 6.87 8.70
N GLU A 50 0.67 7.43 8.16
CA GLU A 50 -0.68 7.00 8.51
C GLU A 50 -1.39 6.52 7.26
N ILE A 51 -1.94 5.32 7.34
CA ILE A 51 -2.71 4.72 6.26
C ILE A 51 -4.17 4.73 6.65
N SER A 52 -5.02 5.15 5.73
CA SER A 52 -6.45 5.22 5.96
C SER A 52 -7.19 4.86 4.69
N ASN A 53 -8.50 4.64 4.83
CA ASN A 53 -9.40 4.39 3.68
C ASN A 53 -8.94 3.24 2.81
N GLU A 54 -8.34 2.23 3.43
CA GLU A 54 -7.92 1.04 2.70
C GLU A 54 -9.14 0.25 2.30
N ALA A 55 -9.24 -0.11 1.01
CA ALA A 55 -10.39 -0.83 0.50
C ALA A 55 -10.01 -1.74 -0.63
N ARG A 56 -10.64 -2.89 -0.67
CA ARG A 56 -10.54 -3.83 -1.78
C ARG A 56 -11.94 -4.01 -2.33
N ASP A 57 -12.08 -3.96 -3.64
CA ASP A 57 -13.38 -4.22 -4.24
C ASP A 57 -13.20 -4.85 -5.59
N ARG A 58 -14.33 -5.27 -6.13
CA ARG A 58 -14.37 -6.01 -7.37
C ARG A 58 -15.53 -5.48 -8.17
N GLU A 59 -15.31 -5.26 -9.45
CA GLU A 59 -16.32 -4.73 -10.34
C GLU A 59 -16.49 -5.67 -11.52
N ILE A 60 -17.73 -5.94 -11.90
CA ILE A 60 -18.00 -6.80 -13.03
C ILE A 60 -17.76 -6.03 -14.32
N LEU A 61 -16.93 -6.60 -15.20
CA LEU A 61 -16.64 -6.00 -16.48
C LEU A 61 -17.50 -6.57 -17.60
N SER A 62 -17.78 -7.87 -17.56
CA SER A 62 -18.55 -8.47 -18.61
C SER A 62 -19.33 -9.66 -18.09
N LEU A 63 -20.38 -9.99 -18.82
CA LEU A 63 -21.22 -11.14 -18.51
C LEU A 63 -21.16 -12.15 -19.66
N ASN A 64 -21.36 -13.43 -19.31
CA ASN A 64 -21.45 -14.43 -20.36
C ASN A 64 -22.87 -14.52 -20.87
N ALA A 65 -23.13 -15.46 -21.78
CA ALA A 65 -24.42 -15.57 -22.42
C ALA A 65 -25.54 -15.89 -21.44
N GLN A 66 -25.21 -16.47 -20.27
CA GLN A 66 -26.19 -16.79 -19.25
C GLN A 66 -26.36 -15.69 -18.23
N GLY A 67 -25.77 -14.53 -18.46
CA GLY A 67 -25.89 -13.42 -17.54
C GLY A 67 -25.00 -13.51 -16.31
N ARG A 68 -24.03 -14.37 -16.30
CA ARG A 68 -23.12 -14.51 -15.17
C ARG A 68 -21.84 -13.76 -15.42
N ALA A 69 -21.24 -13.27 -14.33
CA ALA A 69 -20.00 -12.51 -14.45
C ALA A 69 -18.91 -13.36 -15.07
N ARG A 70 -18.24 -12.79 -16.05
CA ARG A 70 -17.17 -13.45 -16.78
C ARG A 70 -15.83 -12.81 -16.52
N GLU A 71 -15.81 -11.50 -16.38
CA GLU A 71 -14.60 -10.76 -16.11
C GLU A 71 -14.84 -9.76 -15.01
N TYR A 72 -13.84 -9.58 -14.17
CA TYR A 72 -13.87 -8.64 -13.08
C TYR A 72 -12.65 -7.76 -13.13
N THR A 73 -12.79 -6.54 -12.61
CA THR A 73 -11.65 -5.72 -12.25
C THR A 73 -11.55 -5.76 -10.73
N LEU A 74 -10.40 -6.19 -10.24
CA LEU A 74 -10.08 -6.12 -8.82
C LEU A 74 -9.39 -4.80 -8.56
N ARG A 75 -9.81 -4.10 -7.53
CA ARG A 75 -9.23 -2.81 -7.20
C ARG A 75 -8.83 -2.78 -5.74
N TYR A 76 -7.64 -2.24 -5.47
CA TYR A 76 -7.14 -2.12 -4.12
C TYR A 76 -6.61 -0.70 -3.98
N ARG A 77 -7.15 0.04 -3.03
CA ARG A 77 -6.77 1.44 -2.87
C ARG A 77 -6.60 1.78 -1.40
N LEU A 78 -5.86 2.82 -1.16
CA LEU A 78 -5.70 3.37 0.17
C LEU A 78 -5.29 4.82 0.06
N SER A 79 -5.40 5.52 1.18
CA SER A 79 -4.83 6.85 1.32
C SER A 79 -3.74 6.80 2.37
N PHE A 80 -2.72 7.63 2.22
CA PHE A 80 -1.68 7.70 3.23
C PHE A 80 -1.14 9.11 3.28
N LYS A 81 -0.55 9.46 4.41
CA LYS A 81 0.16 10.71 4.54
C LYS A 81 1.34 10.48 5.47
N VAL A 82 2.33 11.36 5.37
CA VAL A 82 3.51 11.27 6.21
C VAL A 82 3.77 12.66 6.77
N HIS A 83 3.89 12.74 8.09
CA HIS A 83 4.08 14.04 8.74
C HIS A 83 5.05 13.87 9.90
N ASP A 84 5.44 14.99 10.49
CA ASP A 84 6.41 14.99 11.58
C ASP A 84 5.77 14.95 12.96
N GLY A 85 4.45 14.83 13.01
CA GLY A 85 3.75 14.85 14.30
C GLY A 85 3.62 16.23 14.91
N LYS A 86 4.09 17.24 14.20
CA LYS A 86 4.10 18.62 14.70
C LYS A 86 3.46 19.59 13.74
N GLY A 87 2.62 19.09 12.84
CA GLY A 87 1.88 19.94 11.94
C GLY A 87 2.52 20.12 10.57
N HIS A 88 3.65 19.50 10.33
CA HIS A 88 4.32 19.61 9.04
C HIS A 88 4.15 18.31 8.26
N ASP A 89 3.67 18.40 7.04
CA ASP A 89 3.48 17.21 6.19
C ASP A 89 4.66 17.06 5.26
N PHE A 90 5.32 15.91 5.32
CA PHE A 90 6.32 15.57 4.32
C PHE A 90 5.66 15.08 3.04
N ILE A 91 4.58 14.33 3.19
CA ILE A 91 3.76 13.89 2.07
C ILE A 91 2.32 14.14 2.46
N PRO A 92 1.61 15.00 1.71
CA PRO A 92 0.21 15.29 2.05
C PRO A 92 -0.65 14.06 1.78
N LEU A 93 -1.87 14.07 2.30
CA LEU A 93 -2.78 12.95 2.10
C LEU A 93 -2.87 12.63 0.61
N THR A 94 -2.54 11.41 0.27
CA THR A 94 -2.43 10.96 -1.10
C THR A 94 -3.16 9.63 -1.25
N GLU A 95 -3.98 9.52 -2.26
CA GLU A 95 -4.65 8.26 -2.56
C GLU A 95 -3.90 7.53 -3.66
N ILE A 96 -3.64 6.24 -3.45
CA ILE A 96 -3.04 5.40 -4.47
C ILE A 96 -3.92 4.18 -4.66
N ALA A 97 -3.90 3.64 -5.86
CA ALA A 97 -4.74 2.51 -6.20
C ALA A 97 -4.06 1.68 -7.27
N VAL A 98 -4.34 0.39 -7.24
CA VAL A 98 -3.94 -0.51 -8.30
C VAL A 98 -5.13 -1.35 -8.67
N GLN A 99 -5.14 -1.86 -9.88
CA GLN A 99 -6.22 -2.73 -10.32
C GLN A 99 -5.68 -3.79 -11.24
N ARG A 100 -6.39 -4.91 -11.28
CA ARG A 100 -6.05 -6.06 -12.12
C ARG A 100 -7.34 -6.64 -12.64
N ASP A 101 -7.31 -7.12 -13.87
CA ASP A 101 -8.46 -7.78 -14.46
C ASP A 101 -8.28 -9.29 -14.30
N ILE A 102 -9.38 -9.97 -14.04
CA ILE A 102 -9.37 -11.42 -13.90
C ILE A 102 -10.59 -11.97 -14.63
N SER A 103 -10.39 -13.05 -15.37
CA SER A 103 -11.49 -13.69 -16.09
C SER A 103 -11.91 -14.95 -15.36
N TYR A 104 -13.19 -15.25 -15.43
CA TYR A 104 -13.76 -16.40 -14.77
C TYR A 104 -14.19 -17.45 -15.76
N ASN A 105 -13.99 -18.69 -15.36
CA ASN A 105 -14.52 -19.85 -16.05
C ASN A 105 -15.22 -20.66 -14.97
N GLU A 106 -16.51 -20.91 -15.14
CA GLU A 106 -17.29 -21.56 -14.09
C GLU A 106 -16.69 -22.88 -13.62
N SER A 107 -16.06 -23.60 -14.52
CA SER A 107 -15.49 -24.88 -14.16
C SER A 107 -14.25 -24.76 -13.30
N GLU A 108 -13.78 -23.55 -13.04
CA GLU A 108 -12.55 -23.32 -12.30
C GLU A 108 -12.75 -22.38 -11.14
N VAL A 109 -13.92 -22.42 -10.52
CA VAL A 109 -14.24 -21.44 -9.47
C VAL A 109 -13.22 -21.48 -8.33
N LEU A 110 -12.86 -22.67 -7.85
CA LEU A 110 -11.93 -22.77 -6.74
C LEU A 110 -10.54 -22.26 -7.13
N ALA A 111 -10.11 -22.60 -8.36
CA ALA A 111 -8.82 -22.11 -8.83
C ALA A 111 -8.84 -20.59 -8.95
N LYS A 112 -9.98 -20.02 -9.35
CA LYS A 112 -10.08 -18.57 -9.48
C LYS A 112 -10.08 -17.87 -8.14
N GLU A 113 -10.65 -18.48 -7.11
CA GLU A 113 -10.59 -17.90 -5.78
C GLU A 113 -9.16 -17.81 -5.28
N SER A 114 -8.36 -18.86 -5.52
CA SER A 114 -6.95 -18.83 -5.17
C SER A 114 -6.19 -17.79 -5.99
N GLU A 115 -6.50 -17.72 -7.27
CA GLU A 115 -5.86 -16.75 -8.15
C GLU A 115 -6.19 -15.33 -7.72
N GLU A 116 -7.43 -15.08 -7.32
CA GLU A 116 -7.85 -13.76 -6.86
C GLU A 116 -7.07 -13.37 -5.61
N ALA A 117 -6.90 -14.31 -4.68
CA ALA A 117 -6.15 -14.02 -3.47
C ALA A 117 -4.70 -13.68 -3.78
N LEU A 118 -4.10 -14.39 -4.74
CA LEU A 118 -2.74 -14.10 -5.16
C LEU A 118 -2.63 -12.74 -5.82
N LEU A 119 -3.62 -12.37 -6.61
CA LEU A 119 -3.63 -11.05 -7.25
C LEU A 119 -3.72 -9.93 -6.21
N TYR A 120 -4.58 -10.11 -5.20
CA TYR A 120 -4.65 -9.09 -4.15
C TYR A 120 -3.33 -8.99 -3.39
N ARG A 121 -2.64 -10.09 -3.21
CA ARG A 121 -1.33 -10.06 -2.57
C ARG A 121 -0.33 -9.30 -3.43
N ASP A 122 -0.34 -9.53 -4.74
CA ASP A 122 0.53 -8.80 -5.66
C ASP A 122 0.21 -7.31 -5.63
N MET A 123 -1.08 -6.98 -5.60
CA MET A 123 -1.50 -5.59 -5.56
C MET A 123 -1.04 -4.93 -4.26
N GLN A 124 -1.12 -5.67 -3.15
CA GLN A 124 -0.63 -5.16 -1.88
C GLN A 124 0.86 -4.84 -1.96
N THR A 125 1.64 -5.75 -2.53
CA THR A 125 3.07 -5.52 -2.70
C THR A 125 3.33 -4.31 -3.59
N ASP A 126 2.54 -4.15 -4.64
CA ASP A 126 2.65 -3.00 -5.53
C ASP A 126 2.41 -1.70 -4.76
N LEU A 127 1.33 -1.67 -3.94
CA LEU A 127 1.04 -0.49 -3.14
C LEU A 127 2.18 -0.19 -2.16
N VAL A 128 2.72 -1.23 -1.52
CA VAL A 128 3.84 -1.05 -0.60
C VAL A 128 5.03 -0.44 -1.34
N GLN A 129 5.32 -0.94 -2.54
CA GLN A 129 6.43 -0.40 -3.30
C GLN A 129 6.18 1.04 -3.73
N GLN A 130 4.94 1.39 -4.05
CA GLN A 130 4.63 2.78 -4.38
C GLN A 130 4.84 3.69 -3.18
N ILE A 131 4.44 3.25 -1.99
CA ILE A 131 4.66 4.04 -0.79
C ILE A 131 6.16 4.21 -0.55
N LEU A 132 6.93 3.13 -0.68
CA LEU A 132 8.37 3.21 -0.47
C LEU A 132 9.04 4.19 -1.44
N ARG A 133 8.63 4.18 -2.69
CA ARG A 133 9.20 5.11 -3.66
C ARG A 133 8.88 6.55 -3.29
N ARG A 134 7.68 6.80 -2.81
CA ARG A 134 7.29 8.15 -2.40
C ARG A 134 8.03 8.58 -1.15
N LEU A 135 8.24 7.65 -0.22
CA LEU A 135 9.03 7.96 0.96
C LEU A 135 10.46 8.31 0.59
N ALA A 136 11.05 7.55 -0.32
CA ALA A 136 12.42 7.81 -0.73
C ALA A 136 12.56 9.15 -1.44
N ALA A 137 11.50 9.60 -2.09
CA ALA A 137 11.50 10.86 -2.80
C ALA A 137 11.08 12.04 -1.93
N ALA A 138 10.60 11.79 -0.72
CA ALA A 138 10.14 12.87 0.15
C ALA A 138 11.31 13.71 0.61
N LYS A 139 11.04 14.99 0.88
CA LYS A 139 12.06 15.92 1.35
C LYS A 139 11.75 16.30 2.77
N PRO A 140 12.63 15.95 3.70
CA PRO A 140 12.34 16.19 5.10
C PRO A 140 12.22 17.66 5.46
N ASP A 141 12.86 18.53 4.68
CA ASP A 141 12.73 19.95 4.89
C ASP A 141 11.93 20.60 3.78
N ALA A 142 10.81 19.98 3.42
CA ALA A 142 9.96 20.46 2.35
C ALA A 142 9.48 21.89 2.61
N THR A 143 9.60 22.36 3.83
CA THR A 143 9.29 23.75 4.13
C THR A 143 10.16 24.71 3.37
N GLN A 144 11.25 24.22 2.84
CA GLN A 144 12.13 25.03 2.05
C GLN A 144 11.49 25.52 0.76
N SER A 145 10.57 24.79 0.25
CA SER A 145 9.97 25.16 -1.02
C SER A 145 8.82 26.09 -0.85
#